data_29e4ae04d2a43c410d87c33084a6779b
#
_entry.id   29e4ae04d2a43c410d87c33084a6779b
#
_cell.length_a   1.000
_cell.length_b   1.000
_cell.length_c   1.000
_cell.angle_alpha   90.00
_cell.angle_beta   90.00
_cell.angle_gamma   90.00
#
_symmetry.space_group_name_H-M   'P 1'
#
loop_
_entity.id
_entity.type
_entity.pdbx_description
1 polymer ?
#
loop_
_entity_poly.entity_id
_entity_poly.type
_entity_poly.pdbx_seq_one_letter_code
_entity_poly.pdbx_strand_id
1 'polypeptide(L)'
;MASNFHISSIKTNGNLHLKLFGDFDVNSAQELANTLLIHGGGYWDIFIDTNNLRSIHPFGRAAFKMNLSNFKNQLNNLFFIGENKHEIAPT
;
A
#
# COMPACT_ATOMS: atom_id res chain seq x y z
N MET A 1 -15.41 -4.87 8.40
CA MET A 1 -14.34 -5.83 8.12
C MET A 1 -14.06 -5.88 6.63
N ALA A 2 -12.83 -5.69 6.23
CA ALA A 2 -12.45 -5.72 4.82
C ALA A 2 -12.23 -7.16 4.38
N SER A 3 -13.30 -7.91 4.27
CA SER A 3 -13.21 -9.35 4.04
C SER A 3 -12.63 -9.72 2.68
N ASN A 4 -12.62 -8.78 1.72
CA ASN A 4 -12.10 -9.04 0.37
C ASN A 4 -10.68 -8.54 0.17
N PHE A 5 -10.15 -7.79 1.11
CA PHE A 5 -8.86 -7.17 0.89
C PHE A 5 -7.75 -8.20 1.01
N HIS A 6 -6.82 -8.12 0.07
CA HIS A 6 -5.70 -9.06 0.03
C HIS A 6 -4.48 -8.36 -0.57
N ILE A 7 -3.30 -8.64 -0.01
CA ILE A 7 -2.04 -8.14 -0.51
C ILE A 7 -1.22 -9.32 -1.00
N SER A 8 -0.80 -9.27 -2.27
CA SER A 8 0.09 -10.27 -2.84
C SER A 8 1.49 -9.66 -2.96
N SER A 9 2.48 -10.29 -2.36
CA SER A 9 3.86 -9.80 -2.33
C SER A 9 4.73 -10.56 -3.30
N ILE A 10 5.49 -9.85 -4.13
CA ILE A 10 6.46 -10.43 -5.04
C ILE A 10 7.80 -9.74 -4.80
N LYS A 11 8.82 -10.51 -4.49
CA LYS A 11 10.16 -10.01 -4.20
C LYS A 11 11.06 -10.27 -5.39
N THR A 12 11.75 -9.24 -5.85
CA THR A 12 12.75 -9.36 -6.90
C THR A 12 13.98 -8.56 -6.48
N ASN A 13 15.12 -8.87 -6.98
CA ASN A 13 16.42 -8.24 -6.68
C ASN A 13 16.37 -6.84 -6.05
N GLY A 14 16.12 -6.78 -4.74
CA GLY A 14 16.06 -5.51 -4.02
C GLY A 14 14.75 -4.77 -4.13
N ASN A 15 13.79 -5.28 -4.89
CA ASN A 15 12.49 -4.62 -5.10
C ASN A 15 11.37 -5.43 -4.49
N LEU A 16 10.34 -4.73 -4.03
CA LEU A 16 9.15 -5.36 -3.47
C LEU A 16 7.93 -4.86 -4.24
N HIS A 17 7.14 -5.79 -4.76
CA HIS A 17 5.87 -5.48 -5.43
C HIS A 17 4.73 -5.95 -4.56
N LEU A 18 3.84 -5.03 -4.23
CA LEU A 18 2.64 -5.33 -3.46
C LEU A 18 1.42 -5.09 -4.35
N LYS A 19 0.71 -6.16 -4.68
CA LYS A 19 -0.53 -6.07 -5.44
C LYS A 19 -1.70 -6.07 -4.47
N LEU A 20 -2.54 -5.07 -4.57
CA LEU A 20 -3.69 -4.90 -3.70
C LEU A 20 -4.94 -5.36 -4.41
N PHE A 21 -5.76 -6.16 -3.72
CA PHE A 21 -7.01 -6.70 -4.26
C PHE A 21 -8.16 -6.36 -3.33
N GLY A 22 -9.32 -6.13 -3.91
CA GLY A 22 -10.56 -5.99 -3.16
C GLY A 22 -10.87 -4.57 -2.74
N ASP A 23 -11.41 -4.42 -1.54
CA ASP A 23 -11.90 -3.13 -1.05
C ASP A 23 -10.89 -2.50 -0.10
N PHE A 24 -10.54 -1.25 -0.37
CA PHE A 24 -9.56 -0.53 0.43
C PHE A 24 -10.29 0.36 1.43
N ASP A 25 -10.45 -0.13 2.65
CA ASP A 25 -11.07 0.62 3.75
C ASP A 25 -10.03 0.89 4.85
N VAL A 26 -10.50 1.30 6.04
CA VAL A 26 -9.60 1.63 7.14
C VAL A 26 -8.76 0.40 7.56
N ASN A 27 -9.39 -0.76 7.61
CA ASN A 27 -8.67 -1.99 7.98
C ASN A 27 -7.64 -2.36 6.92
N SER A 28 -7.98 -2.17 5.64
CA SER A 28 -7.04 -2.40 4.54
C SER A 28 -5.84 -1.45 4.63
N ALA A 29 -6.10 -0.20 4.96
CA ALA A 29 -5.04 0.80 5.10
C ALA A 29 -4.08 0.40 6.22
N GLN A 30 -4.61 -0.10 7.32
CA GLN A 30 -3.80 -0.57 8.43
C GLN A 30 -2.95 -1.77 8.03
N GLU A 31 -3.54 -2.71 7.31
CA GLU A 31 -2.83 -3.90 6.86
C GLU A 31 -1.70 -3.54 5.91
N LEU A 32 -1.94 -2.63 4.97
CA LEU A 32 -0.91 -2.18 4.05
C LEU A 32 0.20 -1.45 4.79
N ALA A 33 -0.15 -0.56 5.71
CA ALA A 33 0.83 0.17 6.50
C ALA A 33 1.70 -0.79 7.31
N ASN A 34 1.10 -1.80 7.93
CA ASN A 34 1.84 -2.79 8.69
C ASN A 34 2.79 -3.59 7.81
N THR A 35 2.34 -3.96 6.60
CA THR A 35 3.16 -4.69 5.65
C THR A 35 4.38 -3.86 5.26
N LEU A 36 4.18 -2.59 4.98
CA LEU A 36 5.28 -1.69 4.63
C LEU A 36 6.25 -1.52 5.80
N LEU A 37 5.72 -1.37 7.00
CA LEU A 37 6.55 -1.15 8.18
C LEU A 37 7.42 -2.37 8.48
N ILE A 38 6.84 -3.57 8.35
CA ILE A 38 7.52 -4.80 8.71
C ILE A 38 8.52 -5.23 7.61
N HIS A 39 8.13 -5.11 6.36
CA HIS A 39 8.89 -5.68 5.25
C HIS A 39 9.59 -4.67 4.34
N GLY A 40 9.12 -3.42 4.34
CA GLY A 40 9.56 -2.45 3.34
C GLY A 40 11.00 -1.96 3.50
N GLY A 41 11.50 -1.93 4.72
CA GLY A 41 12.80 -1.31 4.99
C GLY A 41 14.00 -2.00 4.37
N GLY A 42 13.83 -3.24 3.92
CA GLY A 42 14.93 -4.01 3.31
C GLY A 42 15.01 -3.90 1.79
N TYR A 43 14.17 -3.09 1.18
CA TYR A 43 14.10 -3.00 -0.28
C TYR A 43 14.44 -1.60 -0.77
N TRP A 44 15.03 -1.54 -1.98
CA TRP A 44 15.35 -0.27 -2.61
C TRP A 44 14.10 0.40 -3.17
N ASP A 45 13.30 -0.36 -3.93
CA ASP A 45 12.08 0.15 -4.54
C ASP A 45 10.90 -0.70 -4.09
N ILE A 46 9.82 -0.01 -3.69
CA ILE A 46 8.58 -0.67 -3.31
C ILE A 46 7.50 -0.16 -4.25
N PHE A 47 6.85 -1.09 -4.96
CA PHE A 47 5.77 -0.77 -5.89
C PHE A 47 4.46 -1.25 -5.33
N ILE A 48 3.51 -0.34 -5.22
CA ILE A 48 2.16 -0.66 -4.75
C ILE A 48 1.24 -0.58 -5.96
N ASP A 49 0.78 -1.76 -6.41
CA ASP A 49 -0.08 -1.88 -7.59
C ASP A 49 -1.54 -1.80 -7.17
N THR A 50 -2.24 -0.82 -7.68
CA THR A 50 -3.62 -0.52 -7.32
C THR A 50 -4.64 -0.99 -8.36
N ASN A 51 -4.20 -1.66 -9.43
CA ASN A 51 -5.09 -2.04 -10.53
C ASN A 51 -6.21 -3.00 -10.12
N ASN A 52 -5.96 -3.83 -9.12
CA ASN A 52 -6.90 -4.87 -8.73
C ASN A 52 -7.81 -4.47 -7.56
N LEU A 53 -7.76 -3.21 -7.16
CA LEU A 53 -8.68 -2.71 -6.15
C LEU A 53 -10.06 -2.52 -6.75
N ARG A 54 -11.07 -3.03 -6.06
CA ARG A 54 -12.45 -2.92 -6.49
C ARG A 54 -13.07 -1.59 -6.05
N SER A 55 -12.74 -1.15 -4.85
CA SER A 55 -13.25 0.10 -4.33
C SER A 55 -12.25 0.70 -3.35
N ILE A 56 -12.29 2.03 -3.20
CA ILE A 56 -11.42 2.75 -2.28
C ILE A 56 -12.30 3.66 -1.44
N HIS A 57 -12.39 3.34 -0.17
CA HIS A 57 -13.18 4.11 0.77
C HIS A 57 -12.40 5.37 1.19
N PRO A 58 -13.06 6.54 1.24
CA PRO A 58 -12.36 7.79 1.61
C PRO A 58 -11.65 7.72 2.97
N PHE A 59 -12.24 7.05 3.95
CA PHE A 59 -11.61 6.91 5.26
C PHE A 59 -10.40 5.98 5.21
N GLY A 60 -10.44 4.97 4.34
CA GLY A 60 -9.29 4.10 4.14
C GLY A 60 -8.12 4.87 3.56
N ARG A 61 -8.38 5.70 2.56
CA ARG A 61 -7.38 6.55 1.95
C ARG A 61 -6.78 7.50 2.97
N ALA A 62 -7.60 8.16 3.77
CA ALA A 62 -7.14 9.10 4.78
C ALA A 62 -6.31 8.40 5.86
N ALA A 63 -6.75 7.22 6.29
CA ALA A 63 -6.04 6.45 7.31
C ALA A 63 -4.68 6.01 6.81
N PHE A 64 -4.59 5.58 5.55
CA PHE A 64 -3.31 5.17 4.99
C PHE A 64 -2.34 6.36 4.90
N LYS A 65 -2.83 7.50 4.46
CA LYS A 65 -2.01 8.71 4.36
C LYS A 65 -1.43 9.09 5.72
N MET A 66 -2.24 9.04 6.77
CA MET A 66 -1.79 9.35 8.12
C MET A 66 -0.76 8.33 8.61
N ASN A 67 -1.04 7.05 8.41
CA ASN A 67 -0.12 6.00 8.86
C ASN A 67 1.21 6.10 8.13
N LEU A 68 1.17 6.33 6.82
CA LEU A 68 2.39 6.41 6.03
C LEU A 68 3.28 7.57 6.45
N SER A 69 2.68 8.71 6.80
CA SER A 69 3.44 9.88 7.19
C SER A 69 4.30 9.64 8.44
N ASN A 70 3.92 8.65 9.26
CA ASN A 70 4.67 8.33 10.48
C ASN A 70 5.95 7.56 10.23
N PHE A 71 6.05 6.85 9.11
CA PHE A 71 7.22 6.00 8.88
C PHE A 71 7.80 6.04 7.47
N LYS A 72 7.29 6.92 6.60
CA LYS A 72 7.77 6.90 5.21
C LYS A 72 9.26 7.20 5.08
N ASN A 73 9.84 7.91 6.05
CA ASN A 73 11.26 8.20 6.05
C ASN A 73 12.12 6.96 6.28
N GLN A 74 11.51 5.87 6.74
CA GLN A 74 12.20 4.60 6.94
C GLN A 74 12.21 3.74 5.68
N LEU A 75 11.48 4.18 4.64
CA LEU A 75 11.42 3.49 3.36
C LEU A 75 12.27 4.23 2.35
N ASN A 76 12.88 3.48 1.43
CA ASN A 76 13.71 4.10 0.40
C ASN A 76 12.82 4.75 -0.67
N ASN A 77 12.40 4.00 -1.66
CA ASN A 77 11.56 4.55 -2.74
C ASN A 77 10.22 3.85 -2.76
N LEU A 78 9.15 4.62 -2.68
CA LEU A 78 7.80 4.10 -2.68
C LEU A 78 7.07 4.63 -3.90
N PHE A 79 6.60 3.72 -4.75
CA PHE A 79 5.90 4.05 -5.98
C PHE A 79 4.50 3.46 -5.97
N PHE A 80 3.52 4.29 -6.34
CA PHE A 80 2.15 3.83 -6.51
C PHE A 80 1.88 3.72 -8.00
N ILE A 81 1.46 2.54 -8.45
CA ILE A 81 1.21 2.28 -9.86
C ILE A 81 -0.21 1.75 -10.03
N GLY A 82 -0.70 1.81 -11.27
CA GLY A 82 -2.03 1.33 -11.60
C GLY A 82 -3.03 2.45 -11.76
N GLU A 83 -4.25 2.09 -12.15
CA GLU A 83 -5.30 3.05 -12.46
C GLU A 83 -5.74 3.86 -11.25
N ASN A 84 -5.62 3.29 -10.05
CA ASN A 84 -6.08 3.92 -8.81
C ASN A 84 -4.96 4.58 -8.02
N LYS A 85 -3.80 4.76 -8.63
CA LYS A 85 -2.63 5.27 -7.91
C LYS A 85 -2.89 6.65 -7.28
N HIS A 86 -3.61 7.51 -7.96
CA HIS A 86 -3.89 8.86 -7.45
C HIS A 86 -4.89 8.87 -6.31
N GLU A 87 -5.64 7.78 -6.16
CA GLU A 87 -6.61 7.65 -5.08
C GLU A 87 -5.94 7.30 -3.75
N ILE A 88 -4.81 6.62 -3.79
CA ILE A 88 -4.15 6.11 -2.60
C ILE A 88 -2.85 6.85 -2.31
N ALA A 89 -2.11 7.23 -3.34
CA ALA A 89 -0.83 7.90 -3.17
C ALA A 89 -0.99 9.21 -2.41
N PRO A 90 -0.21 9.42 -1.36
CA PRO A 90 -0.21 10.72 -0.70
C PRO A 90 0.42 11.76 -1.62
N THR A 91 -0.24 12.90 -1.73
CA THR A 91 0.27 13.99 -2.57
C THR A 91 0.60 15.21 -1.73
#